data_c0e9181efe3fb709340701ea0c5bff7e
#
_entry.id   c0e9181efe3fb709340701ea0c5bff7e
#
_cell.length_a   1.000
_cell.length_b   1.000
_cell.length_c   1.000
_cell.angle_alpha   90.00
_cell.angle_beta   90.00
_cell.angle_gamma   90.00
#
_symmetry.space_group_name_H-M   'P 1'
#
loop_
_entity.id
_entity.type
_entity.pdbx_description
1 polymer ?
#
loop_
_entity_poly.entity_id
_entity_poly.type
_entity_poly.pdbx_seq_one_letter_code
_entity_poly.pdbx_strand_id
1 'polypeptide(L)'
;MSDLICEVILSAIDLKISATVNKYSILALRFKDDYRFLCKSENDCRRIIKKLQQELKEFNLLLNEDKTRVKQLPEGIFREWVSKYHQISPRKGKKLSFKQFKEFYLGVLSIDKEHPGTGIIDRFIVDLADKEYKPLISTEPKCLTKSISLLLLLAERRVKTFPKIIGLIESMMIQSNRKGTRDLIEQHLRLMLKDLKDNCEENRYLISWILYFLKSNDFTIRGMRNFNHSILDSIKSNRNILFKDCTDFKLYRNISKTKEKGSLLYHLDIFKP
;
A
#
# COMPACT_ATOMS: atom_id res chain seq x y z
N MET A 1 20.42 -6.51 2.94
CA MET A 1 21.31 -6.53 4.13
C MET A 1 20.53 -6.38 5.43
N SER A 2 19.57 -5.46 5.55
CA SER A 2 18.70 -5.26 6.74
C SER A 2 17.95 -6.53 7.17
N ASP A 3 17.34 -7.24 6.23
CA ASP A 3 16.56 -8.45 6.53
C ASP A 3 17.43 -9.58 7.08
N LEU A 4 18.67 -9.72 6.58
CA LEU A 4 19.61 -10.73 7.07
C LEU A 4 20.03 -10.46 8.52
N ILE A 5 20.33 -9.21 8.85
CA ILE A 5 20.69 -8.81 10.22
C ILE A 5 19.51 -9.04 11.16
N CYS A 6 18.30 -8.67 10.73
CA CYS A 6 17.08 -8.91 11.49
C CYS A 6 16.88 -10.39 11.77
N GLU A 7 17.04 -11.26 10.77
CA GLU A 7 16.92 -12.72 10.94
C GLU A 7 17.99 -13.30 11.89
N VAL A 8 19.22 -12.82 11.86
CA VAL A 8 20.28 -13.26 12.79
C VAL A 8 19.92 -12.91 14.24
N ILE A 9 19.48 -11.67 14.49
CA ILE A 9 19.07 -11.23 15.83
C ILE A 9 17.87 -12.04 16.33
N LEU A 10 16.83 -12.16 15.50
CA LEU A 10 15.61 -12.87 15.87
C LEU A 10 15.87 -14.37 16.07
N SER A 11 16.77 -14.99 15.30
CA SER A 11 17.18 -16.39 15.50
C SER A 11 17.90 -16.59 16.85
N ALA A 12 18.72 -15.62 17.28
CA ALA A 12 19.36 -15.66 18.60
C ALA A 12 18.30 -15.57 19.73
N ILE A 13 17.27 -14.75 19.55
CA ILE A 13 16.14 -14.65 20.47
C ILE A 13 15.33 -15.95 20.49
N ASP A 14 15.04 -16.55 19.33
CA ASP A 14 14.36 -17.83 19.21
C ASP A 14 15.08 -18.92 20.02
N LEU A 15 16.39 -18.98 19.91
CA LEU A 15 17.21 -19.93 20.67
C LEU A 15 17.07 -19.74 22.19
N LYS A 16 17.08 -18.47 22.65
CA LYS A 16 16.95 -18.15 24.07
C LYS A 16 15.57 -18.44 24.65
N ILE A 17 14.51 -18.28 23.87
CA ILE A 17 13.15 -18.61 24.33
C ILE A 17 12.81 -20.10 24.20
N SER A 18 13.59 -20.87 23.42
CA SER A 18 13.31 -22.29 23.12
C SER A 18 13.20 -23.16 24.37
N ALA A 19 14.04 -22.93 25.37
CA ALA A 19 13.96 -23.63 26.64
C ALA A 19 12.61 -23.43 27.34
N THR A 20 12.07 -22.22 27.31
CA THR A 20 10.76 -21.89 27.89
C THR A 20 9.63 -22.53 27.08
N VAL A 21 9.72 -22.43 25.75
CA VAL A 21 8.76 -23.04 24.80
C VAL A 21 8.67 -24.55 25.05
N ASN A 22 9.80 -25.24 25.14
CA ASN A 22 9.87 -26.67 25.39
C ASN A 22 9.36 -27.05 26.76
N LYS A 23 9.77 -26.33 27.82
CA LYS A 23 9.36 -26.58 29.21
C LYS A 23 7.85 -26.58 29.40
N TYR A 24 7.14 -25.66 28.74
CA TYR A 24 5.68 -25.52 28.86
C TYR A 24 4.92 -26.15 27.69
N SER A 25 5.60 -26.88 26.79
CA SER A 25 5.00 -27.50 25.60
C SER A 25 4.21 -26.50 24.78
N ILE A 26 4.75 -25.31 24.61
CA ILE A 26 4.15 -24.23 23.81
C ILE A 26 4.49 -24.49 22.34
N LEU A 27 3.50 -24.38 21.44
CA LEU A 27 3.78 -24.36 20.01
C LEU A 27 4.10 -22.94 19.60
N ALA A 28 5.31 -22.71 19.13
CA ALA A 28 5.78 -21.40 18.69
C ALA A 28 5.95 -21.35 17.17
N LEU A 29 5.50 -20.27 16.56
CA LEU A 29 5.69 -19.96 15.15
C LEU A 29 6.17 -18.52 15.03
N ARG A 30 7.23 -18.28 14.25
CA ARG A 30 7.67 -16.94 13.88
C ARG A 30 7.58 -16.78 12.35
N PHE A 31 7.05 -15.66 11.92
CA PHE A 31 7.09 -15.22 10.54
C PHE A 31 7.67 -13.81 10.50
N LYS A 32 8.93 -13.69 10.11
CA LYS A 32 9.72 -12.46 10.23
C LYS A 32 9.73 -11.96 11.69
N ASP A 33 9.15 -10.79 11.93
CA ASP A 33 9.02 -10.13 13.23
C ASP A 33 7.73 -10.50 13.99
N ASP A 34 6.82 -11.24 13.37
CA ASP A 34 5.56 -11.66 14.00
C ASP A 34 5.72 -13.01 14.71
N TYR A 35 5.53 -13.03 16.03
CA TYR A 35 5.48 -14.24 16.85
C TYR A 35 4.05 -14.69 17.11
N ARG A 36 3.83 -16.01 17.08
CA ARG A 36 2.58 -16.66 17.49
C ARG A 36 2.88 -17.82 18.40
N PHE A 37 2.23 -17.84 19.56
CA PHE A 37 2.36 -18.89 20.55
C PHE A 37 1.00 -19.52 20.81
N LEU A 38 0.91 -20.84 20.71
CA LEU A 38 -0.25 -21.61 21.15
C LEU A 38 0.08 -22.22 22.51
N CYS A 39 -0.58 -21.72 23.54
CA CYS A 39 -0.37 -22.10 24.93
C CYS A 39 -1.56 -22.90 25.45
N LYS A 40 -1.33 -23.77 26.42
CA LYS A 40 -2.39 -24.55 27.07
C LYS A 40 -3.16 -23.73 28.10
N SER A 41 -2.52 -22.69 28.67
CA SER A 41 -3.13 -21.83 29.67
C SER A 41 -2.76 -20.37 29.46
N GLU A 42 -3.56 -19.46 29.98
CA GLU A 42 -3.28 -18.02 29.96
C GLU A 42 -1.98 -17.70 30.74
N ASN A 43 -1.69 -18.43 31.81
CA ASN A 43 -0.46 -18.26 32.56
C ASN A 43 0.77 -18.57 31.71
N ASP A 44 0.72 -19.59 30.86
CA ASP A 44 1.82 -19.89 29.94
C ASP A 44 1.97 -18.83 28.86
N CYS A 45 0.87 -18.25 28.38
CA CYS A 45 0.91 -17.08 27.48
C CYS A 45 1.63 -15.90 28.14
N ARG A 46 1.28 -15.57 29.36
CA ARG A 46 1.91 -14.46 30.12
C ARG A 46 3.41 -14.72 30.36
N ARG A 47 3.77 -15.96 30.66
CA ARG A 47 5.18 -16.36 30.88
C ARG A 47 6.01 -16.20 29.61
N ILE A 48 5.53 -16.70 28.49
CA ILE A 48 6.27 -16.60 27.22
C ILE A 48 6.36 -15.16 26.71
N ILE A 49 5.32 -14.35 26.89
CA ILE A 49 5.35 -12.91 26.54
C ILE A 49 6.42 -12.21 27.40
N LYS A 50 6.42 -12.43 28.71
CA LYS A 50 7.43 -11.83 29.61
C LYS A 50 8.85 -12.27 29.25
N LYS A 51 9.05 -13.54 28.94
CA LYS A 51 10.36 -14.06 28.51
C LYS A 51 10.79 -13.42 27.18
N LEU A 52 9.89 -13.35 26.20
CA LEU A 52 10.18 -12.70 24.92
C LEU A 52 10.54 -11.21 25.10
N GLN A 53 9.80 -10.49 25.93
CA GLN A 53 10.12 -9.08 26.26
C GLN A 53 11.52 -8.93 26.87
N GLN A 54 11.93 -9.83 27.76
CA GLN A 54 13.25 -9.81 28.37
C GLN A 54 14.35 -10.03 27.33
N GLU A 55 14.18 -11.02 26.45
CA GLU A 55 15.19 -11.33 25.42
C GLU A 55 15.27 -10.23 24.33
N LEU A 56 14.13 -9.67 23.93
CA LEU A 56 14.11 -8.53 23.01
C LEU A 56 14.85 -7.32 23.58
N LYS A 57 14.68 -7.05 24.87
CA LYS A 57 15.31 -5.91 25.54
C LYS A 57 16.85 -5.98 25.53
N GLU A 58 17.42 -7.18 25.56
CA GLU A 58 18.88 -7.36 25.45
C GLU A 58 19.44 -6.87 24.12
N PHE A 59 18.61 -6.84 23.08
CA PHE A 59 18.94 -6.32 21.74
C PHE A 59 18.39 -4.91 21.49
N ASN A 60 17.95 -4.18 22.54
CA ASN A 60 17.28 -2.89 22.45
C ASN A 60 16.02 -2.92 21.56
N LEU A 61 15.34 -4.06 21.48
CA LEU A 61 14.07 -4.23 20.80
C LEU A 61 12.92 -4.22 21.81
N LEU A 62 11.78 -3.69 21.38
CA LEU A 62 10.57 -3.60 22.19
C LEU A 62 9.43 -4.37 21.52
N LEU A 63 8.66 -5.06 22.34
CA LEU A 63 7.42 -5.68 21.91
C LEU A 63 6.37 -4.59 21.68
N ASN A 64 5.68 -4.64 20.56
CA ASN A 64 4.60 -3.70 20.28
C ASN A 64 3.36 -4.11 21.09
N GLU A 65 3.06 -3.37 22.15
CA GLU A 65 1.96 -3.66 23.07
C GLU A 65 0.59 -3.59 22.38
N ASP A 66 0.37 -2.64 21.47
CA ASP A 66 -0.89 -2.50 20.73
C ASP A 66 -1.20 -3.70 19.82
N LYS A 67 -0.15 -4.41 19.39
CA LYS A 67 -0.27 -5.60 18.54
C LYS A 67 -0.22 -6.91 19.34
N THR A 68 0.24 -6.87 20.59
CA THR A 68 0.35 -8.05 21.44
C THR A 68 -0.99 -8.36 22.06
N ARG A 69 -1.57 -9.51 21.73
CA ARG A 69 -2.89 -9.92 22.21
C ARG A 69 -2.90 -11.38 22.60
N VAL A 70 -3.51 -11.67 23.74
CA VAL A 70 -3.87 -13.03 24.15
C VAL A 70 -5.32 -13.26 23.76
N LYS A 71 -5.59 -14.38 23.05
CA LYS A 71 -6.92 -14.75 22.60
C LYS A 71 -7.19 -16.21 22.96
N GLN A 72 -8.41 -16.50 23.36
CA GLN A 72 -8.85 -17.87 23.64
C GLN A 72 -9.44 -18.49 22.36
N LEU A 73 -8.96 -19.66 21.98
CA LEU A 73 -9.49 -20.37 20.81
C LEU A 73 -10.98 -20.73 21.03
N PRO A 74 -11.82 -20.66 19.97
CA PRO A 74 -11.49 -20.43 18.56
C PRO A 74 -11.32 -18.97 18.15
N GLU A 75 -11.46 -18.02 19.07
CA GLU A 75 -11.28 -16.60 18.74
C GLU A 75 -9.86 -16.29 18.23
N GLY A 76 -9.77 -15.47 17.19
CA GLY A 76 -8.50 -15.01 16.66
C GLY A 76 -7.75 -15.96 15.74
N ILE A 77 -8.28 -17.15 15.45
CA ILE A 77 -7.75 -18.03 14.38
C ILE A 77 -7.80 -17.30 13.04
N PHE A 78 -8.92 -16.64 12.78
CA PHE A 78 -9.14 -15.88 11.55
C PHE A 78 -9.09 -14.39 11.80
N ARG A 79 -8.63 -13.65 10.79
CA ARG A 79 -8.64 -12.19 10.83
C ARG A 79 -10.07 -11.71 10.62
N GLU A 80 -10.68 -11.13 11.63
CA GLU A 80 -12.06 -10.61 11.61
C GLU A 80 -12.35 -9.69 10.41
N TRP A 81 -11.41 -8.78 10.12
CA TRP A 81 -11.55 -7.87 8.99
C TRP A 81 -11.65 -8.60 7.64
N VAL A 82 -11.05 -9.77 7.51
CA VAL A 82 -11.12 -10.58 6.27
C VAL A 82 -12.56 -11.06 6.05
N SER A 83 -13.22 -11.57 7.10
CA SER A 83 -14.61 -11.99 7.02
C SER A 83 -15.53 -10.82 6.67
N LYS A 84 -15.39 -9.68 7.36
CA LYS A 84 -16.14 -8.45 7.07
C LYS A 84 -15.90 -7.96 5.63
N TYR A 85 -14.65 -7.99 5.19
CA TYR A 85 -14.30 -7.60 3.82
C TYR A 85 -14.96 -8.49 2.77
N HIS A 86 -14.95 -9.83 2.98
CA HIS A 86 -15.58 -10.77 2.06
C HIS A 86 -17.10 -10.58 1.93
N GLN A 87 -17.77 -10.13 3.00
CA GLN A 87 -19.21 -9.85 2.98
C GLN A 87 -19.57 -8.66 2.08
N ILE A 88 -18.69 -7.64 2.01
CA ILE A 88 -18.91 -6.43 1.21
C ILE A 88 -18.25 -6.48 -0.16
N SER A 89 -17.32 -7.41 -0.36
CA SER A 89 -16.56 -7.51 -1.61
C SER A 89 -17.48 -7.93 -2.77
N PRO A 90 -17.44 -7.23 -3.91
CA PRO A 90 -18.26 -7.57 -5.05
C PRO A 90 -17.84 -8.92 -5.64
N ARG A 91 -18.78 -9.56 -6.35
CA ARG A 91 -18.48 -10.82 -7.06
C ARG A 91 -17.38 -10.57 -8.11
N LYS A 92 -16.36 -11.43 -8.10
CA LYS A 92 -15.22 -11.32 -9.00
C LYS A 92 -15.66 -11.23 -10.47
N GLY A 93 -15.02 -10.35 -11.22
CA GLY A 93 -15.17 -10.22 -12.67
C GLY A 93 -16.38 -9.42 -13.16
N LYS A 94 -17.25 -8.92 -12.29
CA LYS A 94 -18.36 -8.05 -12.69
C LYS A 94 -17.98 -6.57 -12.60
N LYS A 95 -18.29 -5.81 -13.65
CA LYS A 95 -18.18 -4.35 -13.62
C LYS A 95 -19.13 -3.76 -12.57
N LEU A 96 -18.58 -2.86 -11.76
CA LEU A 96 -19.30 -2.18 -10.68
C LEU A 96 -19.98 -0.92 -11.22
N SER A 97 -21.27 -0.78 -10.96
CA SER A 97 -21.94 0.51 -11.07
C SER A 97 -21.38 1.48 -10.01
N PHE A 98 -21.64 2.78 -10.15
CA PHE A 98 -21.21 3.76 -9.15
C PHE A 98 -21.80 3.47 -7.75
N LYS A 99 -23.05 3.01 -7.68
CA LYS A 99 -23.69 2.63 -6.41
C LYS A 99 -22.92 1.50 -5.73
N GLN A 100 -22.62 0.42 -6.45
CA GLN A 100 -21.87 -0.72 -5.92
C GLN A 100 -20.43 -0.33 -5.53
N PHE A 101 -19.76 0.46 -6.36
CA PHE A 101 -18.41 0.98 -6.03
C PHE A 101 -18.45 1.83 -4.76
N LYS A 102 -19.43 2.75 -4.62
CA LYS A 102 -19.57 3.60 -3.44
C LYS A 102 -19.84 2.79 -2.18
N GLU A 103 -20.73 1.81 -2.23
CA GLU A 103 -21.03 0.92 -1.10
C GLU A 103 -19.78 0.12 -0.67
N PHE A 104 -19.07 -0.43 -1.62
CA PHE A 104 -17.81 -1.14 -1.36
C PHE A 104 -16.74 -0.21 -0.77
N TYR A 105 -16.54 0.96 -1.36
CA TYR A 105 -15.63 2.00 -0.89
C TYR A 105 -15.91 2.41 0.57
N LEU A 106 -17.17 2.72 0.90
CA LEU A 106 -17.55 3.11 2.26
C LEU A 106 -17.40 1.97 3.25
N GLY A 107 -17.78 0.76 2.86
CA GLY A 107 -17.61 -0.43 3.69
C GLY A 107 -16.15 -0.71 4.00
N VAL A 108 -15.25 -0.58 3.02
CA VAL A 108 -13.80 -0.72 3.21
C VAL A 108 -13.25 0.33 4.17
N LEU A 109 -13.67 1.59 4.04
CA LEU A 109 -13.26 2.65 4.97
C LEU A 109 -13.73 2.40 6.40
N SER A 110 -14.95 1.84 6.58
CA SER A 110 -15.44 1.45 7.90
C SER A 110 -14.57 0.36 8.53
N ILE A 111 -14.25 -0.68 7.76
CA ILE A 111 -13.40 -1.78 8.25
C ILE A 111 -11.96 -1.28 8.53
N ASP A 112 -11.40 -0.39 7.69
CA ASP A 112 -10.08 0.18 7.92
C ASP A 112 -10.01 1.03 9.20
N LYS A 113 -11.11 1.72 9.55
CA LYS A 113 -11.24 2.46 10.81
C LYS A 113 -11.30 1.53 12.02
N GLU A 114 -12.00 0.40 11.92
CA GLU A 114 -12.11 -0.60 12.99
C GLU A 114 -10.82 -1.43 13.14
N HIS A 115 -10.12 -1.67 12.03
CA HIS A 115 -8.93 -2.52 11.97
C HIS A 115 -7.77 -1.78 11.26
N PRO A 116 -7.21 -0.72 11.87
CA PRO A 116 -6.18 0.10 11.23
C PRO A 116 -4.90 -0.70 10.95
N GLY A 117 -4.21 -0.37 9.85
CA GLY A 117 -2.93 -0.97 9.49
C GLY A 117 -2.98 -2.39 8.93
N THR A 118 -4.16 -2.93 8.64
CA THR A 118 -4.35 -4.31 8.16
C THR A 118 -4.07 -4.50 6.66
N GLY A 119 -3.85 -3.41 5.92
CA GLY A 119 -3.64 -3.47 4.46
C GLY A 119 -4.94 -3.63 3.66
N ILE A 120 -6.09 -3.43 4.28
CA ILE A 120 -7.40 -3.58 3.62
C ILE A 120 -7.58 -2.61 2.44
N ILE A 121 -7.03 -1.39 2.54
CA ILE A 121 -7.07 -0.42 1.44
C ILE A 121 -6.27 -0.93 0.23
N ASP A 122 -5.09 -1.52 0.46
CA ASP A 122 -4.31 -2.14 -0.60
C ASP A 122 -5.09 -3.26 -1.28
N ARG A 123 -5.75 -4.11 -0.49
CA ARG A 123 -6.60 -5.19 -0.99
C ARG A 123 -7.78 -4.66 -1.82
N PHE A 124 -8.43 -3.61 -1.33
CA PHE A 124 -9.52 -2.94 -2.03
C PHE A 124 -9.10 -2.48 -3.44
N ILE A 125 -7.94 -1.78 -3.55
CA ILE A 125 -7.46 -1.29 -4.84
C ILE A 125 -7.15 -2.45 -5.80
N VAL A 126 -6.55 -3.51 -5.29
CA VAL A 126 -6.28 -4.73 -6.09
C VAL A 126 -7.59 -5.35 -6.61
N ASP A 127 -8.61 -5.46 -5.76
CA ASP A 127 -9.89 -6.08 -6.12
C ASP A 127 -10.76 -5.18 -7.04
N LEU A 128 -10.36 -3.92 -7.29
CA LEU A 128 -10.98 -3.04 -8.30
C LEU A 128 -10.43 -3.26 -9.72
N ALA A 129 -9.44 -4.13 -9.90
CA ALA A 129 -8.92 -4.51 -11.21
C ALA A 129 -9.01 -6.02 -11.42
N ASP A 130 -9.13 -6.44 -12.68
CA ASP A 130 -9.06 -7.85 -13.05
C ASP A 130 -7.60 -8.36 -13.17
N LYS A 131 -7.44 -9.62 -13.56
CA LYS A 131 -6.11 -10.24 -13.75
C LYS A 131 -5.29 -9.61 -14.89
N GLU A 132 -5.94 -8.89 -15.79
CA GLU A 132 -5.33 -8.17 -16.90
C GLU A 132 -5.13 -6.68 -16.58
N TYR A 133 -5.28 -6.29 -15.31
CA TYR A 133 -5.19 -4.90 -14.80
C TYR A 133 -6.23 -3.95 -15.39
N LYS A 134 -7.34 -4.49 -15.91
CA LYS A 134 -8.47 -3.70 -16.38
C LYS A 134 -9.37 -3.35 -15.21
N PRO A 135 -9.75 -2.04 -15.05
CA PRO A 135 -10.63 -1.64 -13.96
C PRO A 135 -12.01 -2.26 -14.09
N LEU A 136 -12.51 -2.75 -12.97
CA LEU A 136 -13.86 -3.31 -12.82
C LEU A 136 -14.93 -2.25 -12.58
N ILE A 137 -14.55 -0.97 -12.57
CA ILE A 137 -15.47 0.16 -12.39
C ILE A 137 -16.06 0.51 -13.75
N SER A 138 -17.38 0.81 -13.78
CA SER A 138 -18.06 1.24 -14.99
C SER A 138 -17.40 2.49 -15.61
N THR A 139 -17.17 2.47 -16.91
CA THR A 139 -16.59 3.58 -17.69
C THR A 139 -17.62 4.59 -18.18
N GLU A 140 -18.89 4.47 -17.75
CA GLU A 140 -19.90 5.50 -18.02
C GLU A 140 -19.45 6.86 -17.45
N PRO A 141 -19.68 7.98 -18.16
CA PRO A 141 -19.08 9.28 -17.81
C PRO A 141 -19.32 9.70 -16.36
N LYS A 142 -20.58 9.65 -15.94
CA LYS A 142 -21.00 10.09 -14.59
C LYS A 142 -20.43 9.16 -13.50
N CYS A 143 -20.36 7.86 -13.77
CA CYS A 143 -19.77 6.87 -12.86
C CYS A 143 -18.27 7.07 -12.74
N LEU A 144 -17.59 7.15 -13.86
CA LEU A 144 -16.15 7.27 -13.97
C LEU A 144 -15.61 8.51 -13.22
N THR A 145 -16.17 9.68 -13.49
CA THR A 145 -15.73 10.94 -12.86
C THR A 145 -15.86 10.89 -11.35
N LYS A 146 -17.02 10.43 -10.84
CA LYS A 146 -17.24 10.31 -9.40
C LYS A 146 -16.33 9.30 -8.74
N SER A 147 -16.08 8.16 -9.40
CA SER A 147 -15.20 7.12 -8.88
C SER A 147 -13.74 7.59 -8.83
N ILE A 148 -13.27 8.28 -9.87
CA ILE A 148 -11.91 8.86 -9.89
C ILE A 148 -11.76 9.91 -8.79
N SER A 149 -12.76 10.79 -8.58
CA SER A 149 -12.70 11.77 -7.50
C SER A 149 -12.57 11.12 -6.12
N LEU A 150 -13.33 10.05 -5.86
CA LEU A 150 -13.21 9.32 -4.58
C LEU A 150 -11.85 8.62 -4.42
N LEU A 151 -11.31 8.06 -5.50
CA LEU A 151 -9.98 7.45 -5.48
C LEU A 151 -8.87 8.49 -5.27
N LEU A 152 -8.98 9.67 -5.86
CA LEU A 152 -8.02 10.76 -5.64
C LEU A 152 -8.06 11.26 -4.19
N LEU A 153 -9.24 11.43 -3.60
CA LEU A 153 -9.37 11.76 -2.17
C LEU A 153 -8.78 10.68 -1.25
N LEU A 154 -8.90 9.41 -1.63
CA LEU A 154 -8.26 8.33 -0.90
C LEU A 154 -6.74 8.38 -1.02
N ALA A 155 -6.23 8.69 -2.21
CA ALA A 155 -4.80 8.79 -2.51
C ALA A 155 -4.10 9.85 -1.64
N GLU A 156 -4.72 11.01 -1.43
CA GLU A 156 -4.19 12.08 -0.55
C GLU A 156 -3.92 11.60 0.88
N ARG A 157 -4.77 10.70 1.39
CA ARG A 157 -4.72 10.23 2.77
C ARG A 157 -3.91 8.95 2.96
N ARG A 158 -3.50 8.27 1.90
CA ARG A 158 -2.90 6.92 1.94
C ARG A 158 -1.62 6.85 1.12
N VAL A 159 -0.57 7.49 1.66
CA VAL A 159 0.74 7.63 0.99
C VAL A 159 1.30 6.30 0.48
N LYS A 160 1.24 5.23 1.29
CA LYS A 160 1.75 3.91 0.89
C LYS A 160 0.98 3.29 -0.29
N THR A 161 -0.33 3.53 -0.35
CA THR A 161 -1.21 2.98 -1.40
C THR A 161 -1.28 3.90 -2.61
N PHE A 162 -0.73 5.10 -2.53
CA PHE A 162 -0.79 6.11 -3.59
C PHE A 162 -0.41 5.58 -4.97
N PRO A 163 0.73 4.87 -5.16
CA PRO A 163 1.12 4.36 -6.49
C PRO A 163 0.08 3.42 -7.10
N LYS A 164 -0.53 2.57 -6.28
CA LYS A 164 -1.57 1.63 -6.71
C LYS A 164 -2.82 2.36 -7.18
N ILE A 165 -3.22 3.38 -6.42
CA ILE A 165 -4.41 4.19 -6.73
C ILE A 165 -4.20 4.95 -8.04
N ILE A 166 -3.07 5.63 -8.23
CA ILE A 166 -2.83 6.36 -9.48
C ILE A 166 -2.67 5.43 -10.68
N GLY A 167 -2.12 4.22 -10.49
CA GLY A 167 -2.06 3.21 -11.53
C GLY A 167 -3.46 2.73 -11.94
N LEU A 168 -4.37 2.51 -10.99
CA LEU A 168 -5.77 2.19 -11.29
C LEU A 168 -6.47 3.35 -12.03
N ILE A 169 -6.27 4.60 -11.58
CA ILE A 169 -6.80 5.80 -12.23
C ILE A 169 -6.27 5.92 -13.67
N GLU A 170 -5.00 5.62 -13.92
CA GLU A 170 -4.43 5.59 -15.27
C GLU A 170 -5.15 4.58 -16.16
N SER A 171 -5.38 3.36 -15.67
CA SER A 171 -6.11 2.34 -16.41
C SER A 171 -7.55 2.78 -16.71
N MET A 172 -8.23 3.44 -15.78
CA MET A 172 -9.56 4.02 -15.99
C MET A 172 -9.54 5.14 -17.04
N MET A 173 -8.52 6.00 -17.00
CA MET A 173 -8.32 7.09 -17.96
C MET A 173 -8.10 6.55 -19.37
N ILE A 174 -7.24 5.57 -19.54
CA ILE A 174 -6.94 4.93 -20.84
C ILE A 174 -8.19 4.28 -21.43
N GLN A 175 -8.92 3.51 -20.61
CA GLN A 175 -10.14 2.84 -21.08
C GLN A 175 -11.25 3.83 -21.49
N SER A 176 -11.36 4.95 -20.79
CA SER A 176 -12.40 5.94 -21.07
C SER A 176 -12.09 6.77 -22.32
N ASN A 177 -10.82 7.01 -22.59
CA ASN A 177 -10.29 7.86 -23.67
C ASN A 177 -11.02 9.23 -23.78
N ARG A 178 -11.39 9.85 -22.64
CA ARG A 178 -12.16 11.09 -22.59
C ARG A 178 -11.32 12.26 -22.13
N LYS A 179 -11.36 13.35 -22.88
CA LYS A 179 -10.63 14.59 -22.55
C LYS A 179 -11.01 15.12 -21.16
N GLY A 180 -12.29 15.24 -20.85
CA GLY A 180 -12.75 15.76 -19.54
C GLY A 180 -12.30 14.95 -18.34
N THR A 181 -12.15 13.61 -18.47
CA THR A 181 -11.58 12.77 -17.41
C THR A 181 -10.10 13.08 -17.23
N ARG A 182 -9.39 13.27 -18.32
CA ARG A 182 -7.98 13.61 -18.33
C ARG A 182 -7.73 14.96 -17.67
N ASP A 183 -8.52 15.98 -18.05
CA ASP A 183 -8.44 17.33 -17.49
C ASP A 183 -8.71 17.35 -15.97
N LEU A 184 -9.70 16.59 -15.50
CA LEU A 184 -10.00 16.43 -14.08
C LEU A 184 -8.81 15.87 -13.29
N ILE A 185 -8.21 14.79 -13.78
CA ILE A 185 -7.07 14.14 -13.13
C ILE A 185 -5.87 15.09 -13.08
N GLU A 186 -5.58 15.73 -14.22
CA GLU A 186 -4.48 16.69 -14.32
C GLU A 186 -4.66 17.84 -13.32
N GLN A 187 -5.83 18.45 -13.29
CA GLN A 187 -6.14 19.56 -12.37
C GLN A 187 -5.94 19.15 -10.91
N HIS A 188 -6.46 17.99 -10.53
CA HIS A 188 -6.35 17.50 -9.15
C HIS A 188 -4.89 17.23 -8.75
N LEU A 189 -4.14 16.52 -9.59
CA LEU A 189 -2.73 16.23 -9.32
C LEU A 189 -1.87 17.50 -9.28
N ARG A 190 -2.21 18.52 -10.07
CA ARG A 190 -1.55 19.83 -9.99
C ARG A 190 -1.84 20.58 -8.70
N LEU A 191 -3.07 20.49 -8.19
CA LEU A 191 -3.40 21.07 -6.87
C LEU A 191 -2.62 20.36 -5.76
N MET A 192 -2.60 19.03 -5.75
CA MET A 192 -1.77 18.26 -4.81
C MET A 192 -0.30 18.68 -4.87
N LEU A 193 0.28 18.80 -6.06
CA LEU A 193 1.67 19.23 -6.21
C LEU A 193 1.90 20.65 -5.64
N LYS A 194 0.93 21.55 -5.80
CA LYS A 194 1.01 22.90 -5.24
C LYS A 194 1.06 22.88 -3.71
N ASP A 195 0.28 22.01 -3.08
CA ASP A 195 0.22 21.89 -1.63
C ASP A 195 1.48 21.18 -1.05
N LEU A 196 2.07 20.25 -1.83
CA LEU A 196 3.26 19.51 -1.42
C LEU A 196 4.58 20.27 -1.60
N LYS A 197 4.60 21.38 -2.36
CA LYS A 197 5.82 22.07 -2.77
C LYS A 197 6.60 22.71 -1.61
N ASP A 198 5.90 23.16 -0.58
CA ASP A 198 6.51 23.90 0.51
C ASP A 198 7.40 23.00 1.40
N ASN A 199 7.15 21.66 1.38
CA ASN A 199 7.91 20.64 2.07
C ASN A 199 8.38 19.55 1.09
N CYS A 200 9.11 19.94 0.04
CA CYS A 200 9.50 19.05 -1.05
C CYS A 200 10.30 17.81 -0.60
N GLU A 201 11.21 17.96 0.36
CA GLU A 201 12.05 16.84 0.81
C GLU A 201 11.22 15.79 1.57
N GLU A 202 10.33 16.23 2.46
CA GLU A 202 9.45 15.33 3.22
C GLU A 202 8.44 14.64 2.31
N ASN A 203 7.95 15.35 1.30
CA ASN A 203 6.95 14.87 0.36
C ASN A 203 7.54 14.26 -0.93
N ARG A 204 8.86 14.05 -0.96
CA ARG A 204 9.60 13.59 -2.15
C ARG A 204 8.98 12.35 -2.79
N TYR A 205 8.51 11.41 -1.98
CA TYR A 205 7.88 10.18 -2.46
C TYR A 205 6.60 10.47 -3.28
N LEU A 206 5.67 11.23 -2.72
CA LEU A 206 4.41 11.59 -3.40
C LEU A 206 4.65 12.41 -4.65
N ILE A 207 5.50 13.45 -4.55
CA ILE A 207 5.88 14.31 -5.66
C ILE A 207 6.45 13.47 -6.81
N SER A 208 7.34 12.53 -6.50
CA SER A 208 7.97 11.67 -7.51
C SER A 208 6.96 10.83 -8.26
N TRP A 209 5.99 10.22 -7.57
CA TRP A 209 4.94 9.43 -8.20
C TRP A 209 3.97 10.27 -9.03
N ILE A 210 3.58 11.45 -8.55
CA ILE A 210 2.73 12.37 -9.30
C ILE A 210 3.44 12.81 -10.60
N LEU A 211 4.69 13.23 -10.50
CA LEU A 211 5.47 13.65 -11.66
C LEU A 211 5.73 12.50 -12.64
N TYR A 212 5.95 11.30 -12.12
CA TYR A 212 6.07 10.10 -12.96
C TYR A 212 4.78 9.83 -13.72
N PHE A 213 3.63 9.88 -13.06
CA PHE A 213 2.32 9.72 -13.68
C PHE A 213 2.08 10.78 -14.76
N LEU A 214 2.33 12.06 -14.45
CA LEU A 214 2.14 13.17 -15.40
C LEU A 214 3.03 12.98 -16.64
N LYS A 215 4.29 12.61 -16.44
CA LYS A 215 5.22 12.41 -17.55
C LYS A 215 4.86 11.17 -18.39
N SER A 216 4.47 10.06 -17.79
CA SER A 216 4.11 8.83 -18.50
C SER A 216 2.86 8.99 -19.36
N ASN A 217 2.01 9.95 -19.01
CA ASN A 217 0.76 10.22 -19.72
C ASN A 217 0.78 11.50 -20.59
N ASP A 218 1.95 12.05 -20.89
CA ASP A 218 2.15 13.28 -21.71
C ASP A 218 1.37 14.49 -21.19
N PHE A 219 1.19 14.59 -19.88
CA PHE A 219 0.69 15.83 -19.31
C PHE A 219 1.78 16.90 -19.31
N THR A 220 1.39 18.14 -19.57
CA THR A 220 2.33 19.26 -19.61
C THR A 220 2.85 19.56 -18.21
N ILE A 221 4.17 19.50 -18.01
CA ILE A 221 4.81 19.91 -16.73
C ILE A 221 5.06 21.44 -16.72
N ARG A 222 4.51 22.19 -17.70
CA ARG A 222 4.63 23.66 -17.77
C ARG A 222 3.98 24.32 -16.55
N GLY A 223 4.68 25.28 -15.93
CA GLY A 223 4.20 26.02 -14.74
C GLY A 223 4.72 25.49 -13.42
N MET A 224 5.49 24.39 -13.39
CA MET A 224 6.13 23.87 -12.17
C MET A 224 7.51 24.51 -11.90
N ARG A 225 7.68 25.78 -12.28
CA ARG A 225 8.96 26.50 -12.11
C ARG A 225 9.41 26.63 -10.66
N ASN A 226 8.49 26.44 -9.72
CA ASN A 226 8.72 26.60 -8.28
C ASN A 226 8.98 25.27 -7.53
N PHE A 227 9.10 24.14 -8.26
CA PHE A 227 9.55 22.90 -7.65
C PHE A 227 11.07 22.88 -7.50
N ASN A 228 11.53 22.20 -6.47
CA ASN A 228 12.94 21.95 -6.27
C ASN A 228 13.59 21.48 -7.58
N HIS A 229 14.55 22.22 -8.06
CA HIS A 229 15.23 21.95 -9.33
C HIS A 229 15.75 20.52 -9.44
N SER A 230 16.20 19.92 -8.34
CA SER A 230 16.74 18.55 -8.31
C SER A 230 15.72 17.49 -8.76
N ILE A 231 14.45 17.63 -8.39
CA ILE A 231 13.39 16.69 -8.81
C ILE A 231 13.07 16.86 -10.29
N LEU A 232 12.91 18.11 -10.76
CA LEU A 232 12.63 18.40 -12.17
C LEU A 232 13.78 17.98 -13.09
N ASP A 233 15.01 18.20 -12.67
CA ASP A 233 16.19 17.80 -13.43
C ASP A 233 16.34 16.28 -13.48
N SER A 234 16.02 15.59 -12.40
CA SER A 234 15.96 14.13 -12.36
C SER A 234 14.92 13.57 -13.33
N ILE A 235 13.73 14.20 -13.43
CA ILE A 235 12.69 13.82 -14.38
C ILE A 235 13.16 14.04 -15.82
N LYS A 236 13.74 15.21 -16.12
CA LYS A 236 14.26 15.55 -17.45
C LYS A 236 15.39 14.61 -17.88
N SER A 237 16.30 14.30 -16.96
CA SER A 237 17.46 13.42 -17.21
C SER A 237 17.15 11.94 -17.05
N ASN A 238 15.86 11.56 -16.79
CA ASN A 238 15.43 10.19 -16.50
C ASN A 238 16.16 9.53 -15.32
N ARG A 239 16.59 10.32 -14.33
CA ARG A 239 17.20 9.80 -13.10
C ARG A 239 16.13 9.33 -12.12
N ASN A 240 16.53 8.42 -11.23
CA ASN A 240 15.67 8.00 -10.13
C ASN A 240 15.58 9.11 -9.09
N ILE A 241 14.36 9.53 -8.77
CA ILE A 241 14.07 10.56 -7.75
C ILE A 241 13.43 9.99 -6.49
N LEU A 242 13.08 8.71 -6.49
CA LEU A 242 12.53 8.03 -5.32
C LEU A 242 13.61 7.63 -4.31
N PHE A 243 14.81 7.30 -4.81
CA PHE A 243 15.94 6.86 -3.99
C PHE A 243 17.12 7.80 -4.21
N LYS A 244 17.44 8.58 -3.19
CA LYS A 244 18.42 9.68 -3.28
C LYS A 244 19.81 9.24 -3.74
N ASP A 245 20.25 8.05 -3.32
CA ASP A 245 21.61 7.56 -3.50
C ASP A 245 21.78 6.54 -4.64
N CYS A 246 20.71 6.26 -5.38
CA CYS A 246 20.73 5.29 -6.47
C CYS A 246 20.83 6.00 -7.82
N THR A 247 22.06 6.14 -8.33
CA THR A 247 22.34 6.81 -9.62
C THR A 247 22.02 5.93 -10.82
N ASP A 248 22.01 4.60 -10.65
CA ASP A 248 21.88 3.64 -11.75
C ASP A 248 20.42 3.30 -12.09
N PHE A 249 19.51 3.52 -11.16
CA PHE A 249 18.09 3.27 -11.37
C PHE A 249 17.42 4.47 -12.05
N LYS A 250 17.05 4.30 -13.32
CA LYS A 250 16.40 5.35 -14.14
C LYS A 250 14.89 5.13 -14.17
N LEU A 251 14.15 5.76 -13.25
CA LEU A 251 12.70 5.61 -13.11
C LEU A 251 11.92 5.93 -14.42
N TYR A 252 12.40 6.93 -15.16
CA TYR A 252 11.69 7.42 -16.36
C TYR A 252 12.29 6.91 -17.69
N ARG A 253 13.28 6.04 -17.65
CA ARG A 253 14.05 5.62 -18.85
C ARG A 253 13.19 4.98 -19.93
N ASN A 254 12.16 4.25 -19.54
CA ASN A 254 11.34 3.44 -20.44
C ASN A 254 9.87 3.89 -20.47
N ILE A 255 9.59 5.19 -20.25
CA ILE A 255 8.21 5.69 -20.24
C ILE A 255 7.48 5.43 -21.57
N SER A 256 8.17 5.59 -22.70
CA SER A 256 7.61 5.25 -24.02
C SER A 256 7.23 3.77 -24.11
N LYS A 257 8.09 2.88 -23.59
CA LYS A 257 7.80 1.44 -23.54
C LYS A 257 6.65 1.11 -22.59
N THR A 258 6.47 1.91 -21.52
CA THR A 258 5.32 1.78 -20.62
C THR A 258 4.02 2.02 -21.36
N LYS A 259 3.98 3.04 -22.24
CA LYS A 259 2.82 3.31 -23.09
C LYS A 259 2.50 2.18 -24.06
N GLU A 260 3.52 1.60 -24.70
CA GLU A 260 3.35 0.46 -25.60
C GLU A 260 2.72 -0.76 -24.91
N LYS A 261 2.97 -0.93 -23.61
CA LYS A 261 2.45 -2.02 -22.81
C LYS A 261 1.14 -1.70 -22.06
N GLY A 262 0.61 -0.49 -22.20
CA GLY A 262 -0.67 -0.09 -21.63
C GLY A 262 -0.57 0.75 -20.37
N SER A 263 -0.86 0.20 -19.19
CA SER A 263 -1.01 0.99 -17.99
C SER A 263 0.20 0.95 -17.06
N LEU A 264 0.32 1.96 -16.21
CA LEU A 264 1.29 2.03 -15.12
C LEU A 264 1.18 0.81 -14.18
N LEU A 265 -0.02 0.27 -13.96
CA LEU A 265 -0.26 -0.92 -13.16
C LEU A 265 0.53 -2.13 -13.65
N TYR A 266 0.62 -2.32 -14.95
CA TYR A 266 1.36 -3.43 -15.54
C TYR A 266 2.85 -3.38 -15.19
N HIS A 267 3.43 -2.19 -15.09
CA HIS A 267 4.86 -1.99 -14.84
C HIS A 267 5.24 -2.01 -13.37
N LEU A 268 4.29 -1.72 -12.50
CA LEU A 268 4.57 -1.61 -11.06
C LEU A 268 4.51 -2.96 -10.35
N ASP A 269 4.13 -4.04 -11.02
CA ASP A 269 3.93 -5.37 -10.41
C ASP A 269 3.06 -5.34 -9.14
N ILE A 270 2.23 -4.30 -9.03
CA ILE A 270 1.51 -3.96 -7.79
C ILE A 270 0.40 -4.96 -7.49
N PHE A 271 -0.10 -5.61 -8.54
CA PHE A 271 -1.24 -6.52 -8.45
C PHE A 271 -0.87 -7.98 -8.73
N LYS A 272 0.41 -8.31 -8.80
CA LYS A 272 0.79 -9.72 -8.90
C LYS A 272 0.40 -10.43 -7.61
N PRO A 273 -0.28 -11.59 -7.70
CA PRO A 273 -0.67 -12.39 -6.56
C PRO A 273 0.54 -12.95 -5.81
#